data_6d416fc9eec0576a9c78e770f9ef7019
#
_entry.id   6d416fc9eec0576a9c78e770f9ef7019
#
_cell.length_a   1.000
_cell.length_b   1.000
_cell.length_c   1.000
_cell.angle_alpha   90.00
_cell.angle_beta   90.00
_cell.angle_gamma   90.00
#
_symmetry.space_group_name_H-M   'P 1'
#
loop_
_entity.id
_entity.type
_entity.pdbx_description
1 polymer ?
#
loop_
_entity_poly.entity_id
_entity_poly.type
_entity_poly.pdbx_seq_one_letter_code
_entity_poly.pdbx_strand_id
1 'polypeptide(L)'
;MYGAAITAVSCLRANTEAHIAWIVSSEGLPAHDPTEVVTLTAGGGYIGSLCNGILNQHVEFIPGSTRGRLVTLGISGTDALMAGIPDGGSATIAIAPASVLPEALWPALLERKPVMLSAEIANGSLDAFTLGAIDDSIDGTGTRSQLTNDRLHSCFVPVQRLAVFGNGPIVDALTTYASALGWQVAAAGEPERGIGLMNTLSHIDSAVIMGHDVESSSRVLEAALESEAGYIGSIGAPRMQDQRADWLAYRGVTDLSRVHGPAGLDIAAKNPAEIALSVIAEAVRYHNKSDETE
;
A
#
# COMPACT_ATOMS: atom_id res chain seq x y z
N MET A 1 1.23 -1.61 -7.42
CA MET A 1 0.51 -0.38 -7.83
C MET A 1 1.43 0.78 -8.22
N TYR A 2 2.30 1.31 -7.34
CA TYR A 2 3.15 2.49 -7.61
C TYR A 2 4.02 2.36 -8.89
N GLY A 3 4.76 1.26 -9.06
CA GLY A 3 5.58 1.02 -10.27
C GLY A 3 4.76 0.97 -11.56
N ALA A 4 3.57 0.38 -11.50
CA ALA A 4 2.64 0.35 -12.62
C ALA A 4 2.15 1.77 -13.00
N ALA A 5 1.81 2.60 -12.00
CA ALA A 5 1.40 3.98 -12.23
C ALA A 5 2.53 4.83 -12.84
N ILE A 6 3.78 4.71 -12.35
CA ILE A 6 4.95 5.39 -12.94
C ILE A 6 5.12 5.01 -14.41
N THR A 7 5.00 3.71 -14.73
CA THR A 7 5.15 3.23 -16.10
C THR A 7 4.06 3.78 -17.01
N ALA A 8 2.80 3.74 -16.56
CA ALA A 8 1.68 4.30 -17.31
C ALA A 8 1.86 5.80 -17.60
N VAL A 9 2.23 6.58 -16.57
CA VAL A 9 2.51 8.03 -16.73
C VAL A 9 3.67 8.29 -17.68
N SER A 10 4.73 7.47 -17.61
CA SER A 10 5.88 7.59 -18.51
C SER A 10 5.49 7.31 -19.96
N CYS A 11 4.67 6.29 -20.20
CA CYS A 11 4.13 5.98 -21.52
C CYS A 11 3.24 7.12 -22.05
N LEU A 12 2.32 7.63 -21.23
CA LEU A 12 1.45 8.75 -21.61
C LEU A 12 2.26 10.00 -21.98
N ARG A 13 3.28 10.35 -21.21
CA ARG A 13 4.19 11.48 -21.50
C ARG A 13 5.01 11.26 -22.77
N ALA A 14 5.36 10.04 -23.08
CA ALA A 14 6.08 9.67 -24.31
C ALA A 14 5.14 9.47 -25.50
N ASN A 15 3.83 9.69 -25.34
CA ASN A 15 2.79 9.42 -26.34
C ASN A 15 2.86 7.98 -26.89
N THR A 16 3.13 7.04 -25.98
CA THR A 16 3.13 5.58 -26.27
C THR A 16 1.94 4.93 -25.55
N GLU A 17 1.38 3.90 -26.17
CA GLU A 17 0.26 3.19 -25.58
C GLU A 17 0.70 2.33 -24.39
N ALA A 18 -0.12 2.37 -23.33
CA ALA A 18 -0.03 1.49 -22.19
C ALA A 18 -1.42 1.06 -21.74
N HIS A 19 -1.55 -0.18 -21.26
CA HIS A 19 -2.77 -0.68 -20.64
C HIS A 19 -2.52 -0.99 -19.18
N ILE A 20 -3.50 -0.71 -18.34
CA ILE A 20 -3.52 -1.11 -16.93
C ILE A 20 -4.48 -2.28 -16.79
N ALA A 21 -4.05 -3.32 -16.05
CA ALA A 21 -4.92 -4.44 -15.72
C ALA A 21 -4.90 -4.71 -14.21
N TRP A 22 -6.08 -5.06 -13.66
CA TRP A 22 -6.26 -5.39 -12.25
C TRP A 22 -7.32 -6.47 -12.08
N ILE A 23 -7.23 -7.23 -10.98
CA ILE A 23 -8.17 -8.29 -10.66
C ILE A 23 -9.47 -7.70 -10.10
N VAL A 24 -10.60 -8.09 -10.67
CA VAL A 24 -11.94 -7.71 -10.20
C VAL A 24 -12.50 -8.77 -9.25
N SER A 25 -12.32 -10.04 -9.61
CA SER A 25 -12.68 -11.18 -8.78
C SER A 25 -11.82 -12.38 -9.13
N SER A 26 -11.66 -13.31 -8.18
CA SER A 26 -10.91 -14.54 -8.40
C SER A 26 -11.55 -15.69 -7.65
N GLU A 27 -11.43 -16.91 -8.19
CA GLU A 27 -11.90 -18.15 -7.61
C GLU A 27 -10.86 -19.24 -7.82
N GLY A 28 -10.56 -20.01 -6.77
CA GLY A 28 -9.59 -21.13 -6.83
C GLY A 28 -8.12 -20.70 -6.98
N LEU A 29 -7.83 -19.40 -7.02
CA LEU A 29 -6.45 -18.91 -7.08
C LEU A 29 -5.86 -18.75 -5.68
N PRO A 30 -4.50 -18.81 -5.53
CA PRO A 30 -3.87 -18.59 -4.25
C PRO A 30 -4.10 -17.16 -3.75
N ALA A 31 -3.96 -16.96 -2.44
CA ALA A 31 -3.97 -15.63 -1.84
C ALA A 31 -2.92 -14.74 -2.51
N HIS A 32 -3.33 -13.55 -2.91
CA HIS A 32 -2.50 -12.57 -3.58
C HIS A 32 -2.76 -11.19 -2.99
N ASP A 33 -1.84 -10.26 -3.23
CA ASP A 33 -2.00 -8.89 -2.80
C ASP A 33 -3.17 -8.24 -3.58
N PRO A 34 -4.25 -7.80 -2.92
CA PRO A 34 -5.37 -7.17 -3.59
C PRO A 34 -5.02 -5.85 -4.28
N THR A 35 -3.83 -5.28 -4.00
CA THR A 35 -3.34 -4.06 -4.66
C THR A 35 -2.55 -4.34 -5.94
N GLU A 36 -2.48 -5.60 -6.36
CA GLU A 36 -1.77 -5.99 -7.57
C GLU A 36 -2.39 -5.35 -8.82
N VAL A 37 -1.52 -4.70 -9.58
CA VAL A 37 -1.83 -4.04 -10.84
C VAL A 37 -0.67 -4.29 -11.78
N VAL A 38 -0.95 -4.57 -13.04
CA VAL A 38 0.07 -4.67 -14.08
C VAL A 38 -0.14 -3.61 -15.14
N THR A 39 0.95 -2.96 -15.55
CA THR A 39 0.98 -2.10 -16.75
C THR A 39 1.63 -2.87 -17.88
N LEU A 40 0.91 -2.99 -18.98
CA LEU A 40 1.34 -3.56 -20.24
C LEU A 40 1.75 -2.44 -21.18
N THR A 41 2.85 -2.62 -21.92
CA THR A 41 3.36 -1.65 -22.87
C THR A 41 3.32 -2.17 -24.30
N ALA A 42 3.26 -1.28 -25.28
CA ALA A 42 3.25 -1.64 -26.71
C ALA A 42 4.45 -2.49 -27.16
N GLY A 43 5.58 -2.44 -26.42
CA GLY A 43 6.77 -3.25 -26.68
C GLY A 43 6.68 -4.67 -26.14
N GLY A 44 5.55 -5.11 -25.59
CA GLY A 44 5.34 -6.44 -25.00
C GLY A 44 5.91 -6.59 -23.58
N GLY A 45 6.43 -5.50 -22.98
CA GLY A 45 6.87 -5.48 -21.60
C GLY A 45 5.70 -5.26 -20.63
N TYR A 46 5.88 -5.71 -19.38
CA TYR A 46 4.94 -5.42 -18.30
C TYR A 46 5.69 -5.07 -17.02
N ILE A 47 5.06 -4.22 -16.19
CA ILE A 47 5.54 -3.85 -14.85
C ILE A 47 4.41 -4.09 -13.86
N GLY A 48 4.72 -4.82 -12.81
CA GLY A 48 3.76 -5.26 -11.79
C GLY A 48 3.41 -6.73 -11.92
N SER A 49 2.42 -7.17 -11.15
CA SER A 49 1.97 -8.56 -11.13
C SER A 49 0.46 -8.66 -10.98
N LEU A 50 -0.10 -9.78 -11.37
CA LEU A 50 -1.46 -10.22 -11.09
C LEU A 50 -1.40 -11.65 -10.57
N CYS A 51 -1.96 -11.89 -9.38
CA CYS A 51 -1.91 -13.17 -8.68
C CYS A 51 -0.47 -13.69 -8.54
N ASN A 52 0.41 -12.88 -7.93
CA ASN A 52 1.84 -13.18 -7.79
C ASN A 52 2.55 -13.48 -9.14
N GLY A 53 2.05 -12.89 -10.23
CA GLY A 53 2.60 -13.05 -11.57
C GLY A 53 2.02 -14.21 -12.40
N ILE A 54 1.22 -15.08 -11.80
CA ILE A 54 0.62 -16.26 -12.48
C ILE A 54 -0.21 -15.83 -13.69
N LEU A 55 -0.94 -14.70 -13.58
CA LEU A 55 -1.84 -14.22 -14.62
C LEU A 55 -1.18 -13.32 -15.65
N ASN A 56 0.06 -12.86 -15.44
CA ASN A 56 0.70 -11.85 -16.29
C ASN A 56 0.78 -12.27 -17.77
N GLN A 57 1.15 -13.52 -18.04
CA GLN A 57 1.28 -14.05 -19.40
C GLN A 57 -0.05 -14.24 -20.15
N HIS A 58 -1.17 -14.20 -19.43
CA HIS A 58 -2.51 -14.39 -19.98
C HIS A 58 -3.24 -13.06 -20.26
N VAL A 59 -2.63 -11.92 -19.88
CA VAL A 59 -3.19 -10.60 -20.13
C VAL A 59 -2.61 -10.03 -21.42
N GLU A 60 -3.49 -9.74 -22.38
CA GLU A 60 -3.09 -9.27 -23.70
C GLU A 60 -3.13 -7.74 -23.82
N PHE A 61 -2.10 -7.18 -24.43
CA PHE A 61 -2.10 -5.81 -24.93
C PHE A 61 -2.77 -5.76 -26.30
N ILE A 62 -3.79 -4.92 -26.48
CA ILE A 62 -4.48 -4.72 -27.76
C ILE A 62 -4.20 -3.31 -28.27
N PRO A 63 -3.33 -3.17 -29.29
CA PRO A 63 -3.02 -1.86 -29.85
C PRO A 63 -4.26 -1.12 -30.40
N GLY A 64 -4.27 0.19 -30.22
CA GLY A 64 -5.37 1.06 -30.71
C GLY A 64 -6.69 0.91 -29.96
N SER A 65 -6.69 0.22 -28.82
CA SER A 65 -7.89 0.10 -27.97
C SER A 65 -8.28 1.46 -27.40
N THR A 66 -9.55 1.84 -27.56
CA THR A 66 -10.12 3.09 -27.05
C THR A 66 -11.09 2.88 -25.90
N ARG A 67 -11.27 1.64 -25.44
CA ARG A 67 -12.16 1.25 -24.34
C ARG A 67 -11.48 0.23 -23.45
N GLY A 68 -11.88 0.22 -22.19
CA GLY A 68 -11.55 -0.89 -21.30
C GLY A 68 -12.37 -2.14 -21.61
N ARG A 69 -11.98 -3.27 -21.04
CA ARG A 69 -12.68 -4.55 -21.17
C ARG A 69 -12.60 -5.38 -19.91
N LEU A 70 -13.58 -6.24 -19.71
CA LEU A 70 -13.54 -7.32 -18.75
C LEU A 70 -13.18 -8.62 -19.47
N VAL A 71 -12.23 -9.36 -18.91
CA VAL A 71 -11.79 -10.67 -19.43
C VAL A 71 -11.79 -11.67 -18.28
N THR A 72 -12.44 -12.82 -18.48
CA THR A 72 -12.32 -13.93 -17.54
C THR A 72 -11.25 -14.89 -18.05
N LEU A 73 -10.21 -15.07 -17.25
CA LEU A 73 -9.10 -15.98 -17.51
C LEU A 73 -9.23 -17.20 -16.61
N GLY A 74 -9.13 -18.39 -17.22
CA GLY A 74 -9.06 -19.66 -16.50
C GLY A 74 -7.68 -20.26 -16.57
N ILE A 75 -7.18 -20.80 -15.46
CA ILE A 75 -5.94 -21.55 -15.38
C ILE A 75 -6.29 -23.00 -15.06
N SER A 76 -5.89 -23.92 -15.93
CA SER A 76 -6.19 -25.35 -15.77
C SER A 76 -5.08 -26.22 -16.35
N GLY A 77 -5.14 -27.54 -16.12
CA GLY A 77 -4.21 -28.50 -16.69
C GLY A 77 -2.75 -28.25 -16.26
N THR A 78 -1.84 -28.29 -17.21
CA THR A 78 -0.39 -28.15 -16.94
C THR A 78 -0.03 -26.79 -16.34
N ASP A 79 -0.66 -25.72 -16.81
CA ASP A 79 -0.39 -24.36 -16.29
C ASP A 79 -0.81 -24.25 -14.83
N ALA A 80 -1.94 -24.85 -14.44
CA ALA A 80 -2.38 -24.90 -13.06
C ALA A 80 -1.41 -25.69 -12.16
N LEU A 81 -0.92 -26.83 -12.64
CA LEU A 81 0.07 -27.63 -11.92
C LEU A 81 1.39 -26.85 -11.72
N MET A 82 1.87 -26.18 -12.76
CA MET A 82 3.10 -25.37 -12.69
C MET A 82 2.94 -24.17 -11.76
N ALA A 83 1.72 -23.62 -11.65
CA ALA A 83 1.39 -22.54 -10.73
C ALA A 83 1.14 -23.00 -9.27
N GLY A 84 1.17 -24.32 -8.99
CA GLY A 84 0.88 -24.87 -7.66
C GLY A 84 -0.60 -24.85 -7.27
N ILE A 85 -1.51 -24.79 -8.26
CA ILE A 85 -2.99 -24.81 -8.08
C ILE A 85 -3.61 -25.97 -8.85
N PRO A 86 -3.38 -27.22 -8.43
CA PRO A 86 -3.75 -28.42 -9.20
C PRO A 86 -5.23 -28.49 -9.58
N ASP A 87 -6.11 -27.92 -8.79
CA ASP A 87 -7.56 -27.84 -9.06
C ASP A 87 -7.92 -26.74 -10.08
N GLY A 88 -6.92 -25.94 -10.49
CA GLY A 88 -7.13 -24.79 -11.34
C GLY A 88 -7.76 -23.61 -10.61
N GLY A 89 -8.06 -22.55 -11.37
CA GLY A 89 -8.71 -21.35 -10.87
C GLY A 89 -9.07 -20.40 -12.00
N SER A 90 -9.79 -19.35 -11.67
CA SER A 90 -10.16 -18.31 -12.62
C SER A 90 -10.10 -16.92 -11.99
N ALA A 91 -9.94 -15.89 -12.83
CA ALA A 91 -10.07 -14.51 -12.43
C ALA A 91 -10.79 -13.70 -13.51
N THR A 92 -11.62 -12.77 -13.08
CA THR A 92 -12.13 -11.69 -13.93
C THR A 92 -11.19 -10.51 -13.77
N ILE A 93 -10.65 -10.02 -14.88
CA ILE A 93 -9.66 -8.96 -14.94
C ILE A 93 -10.25 -7.80 -15.73
N ALA A 94 -10.14 -6.60 -15.18
CA ALA A 94 -10.37 -5.38 -15.93
C ALA A 94 -9.06 -4.94 -16.59
N ILE A 95 -9.13 -4.57 -17.86
CA ILE A 95 -7.99 -4.08 -18.64
C ILE A 95 -8.45 -2.80 -19.32
N ALA A 96 -7.72 -1.70 -19.12
CA ALA A 96 -8.06 -0.42 -19.75
C ALA A 96 -6.80 0.27 -20.31
N PRO A 97 -6.91 0.91 -21.49
CA PRO A 97 -5.86 1.82 -21.94
C PRO A 97 -5.66 2.94 -20.93
N ALA A 98 -4.41 3.27 -20.62
CA ALA A 98 -4.11 4.35 -19.67
C ALA A 98 -4.67 5.70 -20.11
N SER A 99 -4.83 5.90 -21.44
CA SER A 99 -5.34 7.13 -22.04
C SER A 99 -6.85 7.38 -21.84
N VAL A 100 -7.63 6.34 -21.49
CA VAL A 100 -9.08 6.50 -21.22
C VAL A 100 -9.38 6.64 -19.73
N LEU A 101 -8.39 6.44 -18.87
CA LEU A 101 -8.55 6.60 -17.43
C LEU A 101 -8.48 8.08 -17.03
N PRO A 102 -9.21 8.50 -15.99
CA PRO A 102 -9.18 9.89 -15.52
C PRO A 102 -7.76 10.36 -15.22
N GLU A 103 -7.39 11.55 -15.69
CA GLU A 103 -6.05 12.11 -15.50
C GLU A 103 -5.70 12.24 -14.00
N ALA A 104 -6.69 12.56 -13.15
CA ALA A 104 -6.53 12.68 -11.71
C ALA A 104 -6.19 11.35 -11.00
N LEU A 105 -6.36 10.21 -11.67
CA LEU A 105 -5.97 8.91 -11.13
C LEU A 105 -4.46 8.83 -10.87
N TRP A 106 -3.67 9.37 -11.79
CA TRP A 106 -2.21 9.20 -11.74
C TRP A 106 -1.56 9.91 -10.56
N PRO A 107 -1.80 11.23 -10.32
CA PRO A 107 -1.28 11.87 -9.11
C PRO A 107 -1.78 11.19 -7.84
N ALA A 108 -3.04 10.78 -7.77
CA ALA A 108 -3.57 10.10 -6.59
C ALA A 108 -2.81 8.78 -6.28
N LEU A 109 -2.56 7.93 -7.30
CA LEU A 109 -1.79 6.70 -7.13
C LEU A 109 -0.31 6.97 -6.79
N LEU A 110 0.29 8.02 -7.35
CA LEU A 110 1.68 8.40 -7.06
C LEU A 110 1.84 9.00 -5.68
N GLU A 111 0.86 9.77 -5.21
CA GLU A 111 0.78 10.32 -3.86
C GLU A 111 0.26 9.30 -2.83
N ARG A 112 -0.03 8.08 -3.29
CA ARG A 112 -0.54 6.99 -2.45
C ARG A 112 -1.85 7.33 -1.74
N LYS A 113 -2.73 8.06 -2.43
CA LYS A 113 -4.09 8.36 -1.94
C LYS A 113 -5.04 7.22 -2.29
N PRO A 114 -5.87 6.78 -1.35
CA PRO A 114 -6.95 5.85 -1.65
C PRO A 114 -7.94 6.48 -2.63
N VAL A 115 -8.33 5.74 -3.67
CA VAL A 115 -9.26 6.23 -4.69
C VAL A 115 -10.18 5.13 -5.20
N MET A 116 -11.39 5.49 -5.58
CA MET A 116 -12.35 4.62 -6.25
C MET A 116 -12.42 4.97 -7.73
N LEU A 117 -12.08 4.01 -8.59
CA LEU A 117 -12.27 4.08 -10.03
C LEU A 117 -13.57 3.37 -10.39
N SER A 118 -14.50 4.08 -11.02
CA SER A 118 -15.77 3.51 -11.47
C SER A 118 -15.84 3.52 -12.99
N ALA A 119 -16.47 2.50 -13.57
CA ALA A 119 -16.72 2.40 -15.01
C ALA A 119 -18.12 1.86 -15.29
N GLU A 120 -18.70 2.27 -16.40
CA GLU A 120 -19.94 1.68 -16.94
C GLU A 120 -19.60 0.44 -17.76
N ILE A 121 -20.47 -0.58 -17.66
CA ILE A 121 -20.30 -1.85 -18.37
C ILE A 121 -21.35 -1.95 -19.46
N ALA A 122 -20.88 -2.14 -20.69
CA ALA A 122 -21.76 -2.45 -21.82
C ALA A 122 -21.14 -3.55 -22.67
N ASN A 123 -21.78 -4.70 -22.75
CA ASN A 123 -21.33 -5.84 -23.56
C ASN A 123 -19.87 -6.28 -23.28
N GLY A 124 -19.45 -6.26 -22.02
CA GLY A 124 -18.07 -6.61 -21.61
C GLY A 124 -17.04 -5.50 -21.82
N SER A 125 -17.43 -4.37 -22.42
CA SER A 125 -16.61 -3.16 -22.49
C SER A 125 -16.76 -2.32 -21.24
N LEU A 126 -15.69 -1.63 -20.87
CA LEU A 126 -15.65 -0.64 -19.78
C LEU A 126 -15.50 0.75 -20.38
N ASP A 127 -16.44 1.62 -20.07
CA ASP A 127 -16.50 2.99 -20.58
C ASP A 127 -16.78 3.98 -19.44
N ALA A 128 -16.76 5.28 -19.76
CA ALA A 128 -17.15 6.36 -18.85
C ALA A 128 -16.44 6.28 -17.49
N PHE A 129 -15.12 6.08 -17.50
CA PHE A 129 -14.34 6.00 -16.28
C PHE A 129 -14.41 7.30 -15.48
N THR A 130 -14.74 7.18 -14.20
CA THR A 130 -14.79 8.30 -13.25
C THR A 130 -13.98 7.98 -12.00
N LEU A 131 -13.42 9.00 -11.37
CA LEU A 131 -12.69 8.88 -10.11
C LEU A 131 -13.52 9.52 -9.00
N GLY A 132 -13.59 8.84 -7.85
CA GLY A 132 -14.27 9.30 -6.65
C GLY A 132 -13.47 8.98 -5.39
N ALA A 133 -13.92 9.54 -4.26
CA ALA A 133 -13.48 9.10 -2.95
C ALA A 133 -14.05 7.69 -2.68
N ILE A 134 -13.35 6.91 -1.86
CA ILE A 134 -13.87 5.65 -1.35
C ILE A 134 -15.00 6.00 -0.38
N ASP A 135 -16.16 5.41 -0.55
CA ASP A 135 -17.27 5.55 0.36
C ASP A 135 -17.42 4.29 1.25
N ASP A 136 -18.10 4.44 2.38
CA ASP A 136 -18.30 3.38 3.37
C ASP A 136 -19.14 2.19 2.86
N SER A 137 -19.73 2.29 1.66
CA SER A 137 -20.50 1.21 1.05
C SER A 137 -19.61 0.07 0.54
N ILE A 138 -18.31 0.36 0.36
CA ILE A 138 -17.28 -0.60 0.00
C ILE A 138 -16.37 -0.73 1.22
N ASP A 139 -16.65 -1.75 2.05
CA ASP A 139 -15.91 -2.09 3.27
C ASP A 139 -14.40 -1.82 3.12
N GLY A 140 -13.90 -0.78 3.82
CA GLY A 140 -12.63 -0.08 3.58
C GLY A 140 -11.34 -0.87 3.85
N THR A 141 -11.39 -2.19 3.94
CA THR A 141 -10.23 -3.03 4.22
C THR A 141 -9.61 -3.60 2.94
N GLY A 142 -8.78 -2.82 2.26
CA GLY A 142 -7.97 -3.26 1.12
C GLY A 142 -8.57 -2.93 -0.25
N THR A 143 -7.76 -3.12 -1.31
CA THR A 143 -8.20 -2.94 -2.69
C THR A 143 -9.27 -3.96 -3.04
N ARG A 144 -10.45 -3.51 -3.40
CA ARG A 144 -11.59 -4.35 -3.74
C ARG A 144 -12.29 -3.84 -4.96
N SER A 145 -12.82 -4.76 -5.73
CA SER A 145 -13.69 -4.44 -6.84
C SER A 145 -15.09 -4.98 -6.59
N GLN A 146 -16.09 -4.19 -6.89
CA GLN A 146 -17.49 -4.58 -6.89
C GLN A 146 -18.02 -4.54 -8.32
N LEU A 147 -18.52 -5.66 -8.78
CA LEU A 147 -19.07 -5.82 -10.12
C LEU A 147 -20.59 -5.97 -10.02
N THR A 148 -21.29 -5.07 -10.71
CA THR A 148 -22.74 -5.17 -10.95
C THR A 148 -23.00 -5.46 -12.43
N ASN A 149 -24.27 -5.57 -12.84
CA ASN A 149 -24.59 -5.83 -14.25
C ASN A 149 -24.17 -4.69 -15.19
N ASP A 150 -24.11 -3.47 -14.69
CA ASP A 150 -23.91 -2.24 -15.46
C ASP A 150 -22.74 -1.39 -15.00
N ARG A 151 -22.11 -1.73 -13.84
CA ARG A 151 -21.02 -0.93 -13.27
C ARG A 151 -19.93 -1.78 -12.64
N LEU A 152 -18.71 -1.29 -12.77
CA LEU A 152 -17.53 -1.73 -12.03
C LEU A 152 -17.09 -0.60 -11.10
N HIS A 153 -16.92 -0.90 -9.83
CA HIS A 153 -16.25 -0.04 -8.86
C HIS A 153 -14.99 -0.75 -8.37
N SER A 154 -13.85 -0.11 -8.49
CA SER A 154 -12.57 -0.66 -8.04
C SER A 154 -11.90 0.33 -7.10
N CYS A 155 -11.73 -0.06 -5.84
CA CYS A 155 -11.00 0.72 -4.86
C CYS A 155 -9.51 0.39 -4.94
N PHE A 156 -8.68 1.38 -5.14
CA PHE A 156 -7.23 1.28 -5.06
C PHE A 156 -6.77 1.85 -3.74
N VAL A 157 -6.49 0.97 -2.78
CA VAL A 157 -5.93 1.33 -1.48
C VAL A 157 -4.46 0.95 -1.48
N PRO A 158 -3.54 1.90 -1.31
CA PRO A 158 -2.11 1.60 -1.30
C PRO A 158 -1.73 0.72 -0.11
N VAL A 159 -0.75 -0.16 -0.30
CA VAL A 159 -0.21 -0.99 0.80
C VAL A 159 0.41 -0.08 1.85
N GLN A 160 0.01 -0.25 3.10
CA GLN A 160 0.62 0.44 4.23
C GLN A 160 2.10 0.10 4.37
N ARG A 161 2.91 1.06 4.79
CA ARG A 161 4.32 0.85 5.11
C ARG A 161 4.57 1.06 6.59
N LEU A 162 5.49 0.27 7.12
CA LEU A 162 6.06 0.47 8.44
C LEU A 162 7.53 0.81 8.28
N ALA A 163 7.91 2.05 8.57
CA ALA A 163 9.30 2.46 8.66
C ALA A 163 9.77 2.34 10.12
N VAL A 164 10.83 1.58 10.34
CA VAL A 164 11.38 1.35 11.68
C VAL A 164 12.81 1.91 11.75
N PHE A 165 13.04 2.79 12.71
CA PHE A 165 14.39 3.18 13.09
C PHE A 165 14.83 2.42 14.35
N GLY A 166 15.88 1.66 14.22
CA GLY A 166 16.46 0.83 15.29
C GLY A 166 16.94 -0.51 14.77
N ASN A 167 17.30 -1.39 15.70
CA ASN A 167 17.75 -2.74 15.41
C ASN A 167 17.42 -3.68 16.59
N GLY A 168 17.61 -4.98 16.37
CA GLY A 168 17.44 -6.03 17.37
C GLY A 168 16.05 -6.66 17.42
N PRO A 169 15.77 -7.50 18.44
CA PRO A 169 14.63 -8.42 18.44
C PRO A 169 13.25 -7.76 18.34
N ILE A 170 13.10 -6.49 18.77
CA ILE A 170 11.83 -5.77 18.60
C ILE A 170 11.61 -5.44 17.13
N VAL A 171 12.65 -5.03 16.38
CA VAL A 171 12.56 -4.75 14.94
C VAL A 171 12.20 -6.03 14.17
N ASP A 172 12.80 -7.17 14.52
CA ASP A 172 12.50 -8.45 13.90
C ASP A 172 11.03 -8.86 14.12
N ALA A 173 10.52 -8.66 15.32
CA ALA A 173 9.13 -8.94 15.66
C ALA A 173 8.15 -7.97 14.98
N LEU A 174 8.47 -6.65 14.94
CA LEU A 174 7.69 -5.65 14.20
C LEU A 174 7.60 -6.02 12.72
N THR A 175 8.74 -6.43 12.13
CA THR A 175 8.79 -6.86 10.73
C THR A 175 7.91 -8.07 10.49
N THR A 176 7.96 -9.06 11.36
CA THR A 176 7.14 -10.28 11.25
C THR A 176 5.66 -9.97 11.32
N TYR A 177 5.22 -9.20 12.31
CA TYR A 177 3.79 -8.91 12.49
C TYR A 177 3.23 -7.98 11.41
N ALA A 178 3.97 -6.93 11.05
CA ALA A 178 3.56 -6.03 9.98
C ALA A 178 3.47 -6.76 8.62
N SER A 179 4.43 -7.65 8.32
CA SER A 179 4.39 -8.48 7.11
C SER A 179 3.19 -9.44 7.11
N ALA A 180 2.81 -9.99 8.26
CA ALA A 180 1.62 -10.83 8.39
C ALA A 180 0.30 -10.05 8.13
N LEU A 181 0.31 -8.72 8.34
CA LEU A 181 -0.78 -7.82 7.97
C LEU A 181 -0.72 -7.35 6.50
N GLY A 182 0.25 -7.81 5.72
CA GLY A 182 0.45 -7.37 4.35
C GLY A 182 1.17 -6.01 4.22
N TRP A 183 1.71 -5.44 5.32
CA TRP A 183 2.42 -4.17 5.27
C TRP A 183 3.83 -4.34 4.71
N GLN A 184 4.30 -3.34 3.98
CA GLN A 184 5.70 -3.27 3.55
C GLN A 184 6.55 -2.69 4.68
N VAL A 185 7.60 -3.41 5.07
CA VAL A 185 8.48 -2.99 6.17
C VAL A 185 9.84 -2.56 5.64
N ALA A 186 10.31 -1.42 6.13
CA ALA A 186 11.68 -0.95 5.93
C ALA A 186 12.30 -0.56 7.27
N ALA A 187 13.46 -1.13 7.58
CA ALA A 187 14.18 -0.85 8.81
C ALA A 187 15.56 -0.23 8.54
N ALA A 188 15.98 0.69 9.41
CA ALA A 188 17.29 1.31 9.38
C ALA A 188 17.86 1.45 10.79
N GLY A 189 19.13 1.10 10.97
CA GLY A 189 19.88 1.33 12.20
C GLY A 189 20.70 2.62 12.20
N GLU A 190 20.96 3.19 11.01
CA GLU A 190 21.74 4.41 10.85
C GLU A 190 20.82 5.63 10.70
N PRO A 191 21.11 6.77 11.38
CA PRO A 191 20.22 7.93 11.41
C PRO A 191 19.89 8.50 10.03
N GLU A 192 20.87 8.65 9.16
CA GLU A 192 20.69 9.23 7.82
C GLU A 192 19.75 8.38 6.97
N ARG A 193 19.88 7.05 7.06
CA ARG A 193 18.99 6.13 6.38
C ARG A 193 17.59 6.14 7.01
N GLY A 194 17.52 6.25 8.34
CA GLY A 194 16.27 6.42 9.07
C GLY A 194 15.51 7.66 8.63
N ILE A 195 16.16 8.82 8.60
CA ILE A 195 15.60 10.08 8.10
C ILE A 195 15.09 9.91 6.66
N GLY A 196 15.90 9.30 5.77
CA GLY A 196 15.47 9.02 4.40
C GLY A 196 14.22 8.17 4.30
N LEU A 197 14.03 7.18 5.19
CA LEU A 197 12.79 6.39 5.25
C LEU A 197 11.60 7.24 5.71
N MET A 198 11.74 8.02 6.78
CA MET A 198 10.66 8.85 7.34
C MET A 198 10.15 9.85 6.31
N ASN A 199 11.03 10.51 5.55
CA ASN A 199 10.68 11.50 4.53
C ASN A 199 9.84 10.96 3.36
N THR A 200 9.68 9.64 3.24
CA THR A 200 8.88 9.01 2.17
C THR A 200 7.51 8.56 2.63
N LEU A 201 7.17 8.75 3.91
CA LEU A 201 5.91 8.27 4.48
C LEU A 201 4.74 9.17 4.11
N SER A 202 3.57 8.57 3.99
CA SER A 202 2.28 9.21 3.73
C SER A 202 1.32 8.95 4.90
N HIS A 203 0.15 9.58 4.88
CA HIS A 203 -0.84 9.51 5.96
C HIS A 203 -1.32 8.09 6.32
N ILE A 204 -1.22 7.14 5.40
CA ILE A 204 -1.55 5.73 5.66
C ILE A 204 -0.38 4.93 6.24
N ASP A 205 0.82 5.50 6.32
CA ASP A 205 2.02 4.80 6.75
C ASP A 205 2.30 5.01 8.24
N SER A 206 3.09 4.12 8.81
CA SER A 206 3.50 4.13 10.21
C SER A 206 5.01 4.30 10.35
N ALA A 207 5.43 5.15 11.28
CA ALA A 207 6.80 5.29 11.73
C ALA A 207 6.96 4.71 13.14
N VAL A 208 8.00 3.92 13.38
CA VAL A 208 8.36 3.47 14.73
C VAL A 208 9.82 3.78 14.98
N ILE A 209 10.07 4.58 16.02
CA ILE A 209 11.39 5.03 16.38
C ILE A 209 11.80 4.41 17.71
N MET A 210 12.96 3.77 17.73
CA MET A 210 13.57 3.21 18.92
C MET A 210 15.09 3.42 18.90
N GLY A 211 15.72 3.34 20.06
CA GLY A 211 17.17 3.48 20.16
C GLY A 211 17.58 4.01 21.53
N HIS A 212 18.80 3.71 21.94
CA HIS A 212 19.37 4.15 23.22
C HIS A 212 20.11 5.48 23.09
N ASP A 213 20.53 5.85 21.88
CA ASP A 213 21.14 7.14 21.62
C ASP A 213 20.07 8.19 21.39
N VAL A 214 20.05 9.20 22.27
CA VAL A 214 19.02 10.24 22.28
C VAL A 214 19.13 11.11 21.03
N GLU A 215 20.33 11.52 20.63
CA GLU A 215 20.52 12.40 19.49
C GLU A 215 20.05 11.71 18.19
N SER A 216 20.58 10.53 17.90
CA SER A 216 20.24 9.77 16.70
C SER A 216 18.73 9.49 16.59
N SER A 217 18.13 9.02 17.71
CA SER A 217 16.68 8.71 17.70
C SER A 217 15.82 9.96 17.61
N SER A 218 16.24 11.08 18.21
CA SER A 218 15.50 12.35 18.12
C SER A 218 15.57 12.97 16.74
N ARG A 219 16.70 12.90 16.04
CA ARG A 219 16.83 13.36 14.64
C ARG A 219 15.88 12.61 13.71
N VAL A 220 15.75 11.30 13.90
CA VAL A 220 14.82 10.50 13.10
C VAL A 220 13.37 10.76 13.50
N LEU A 221 13.09 11.00 14.79
CA LEU A 221 11.77 11.39 15.26
C LEU A 221 11.35 12.78 14.72
N GLU A 222 12.29 13.74 14.65
CA GLU A 222 12.07 15.04 14.00
C GLU A 222 11.66 14.86 12.52
N ALA A 223 12.37 14.03 11.76
CA ALA A 223 12.01 13.74 10.38
C ALA A 223 10.65 13.02 10.23
N ALA A 224 10.29 12.15 11.17
CA ALA A 224 8.96 11.54 11.19
C ALA A 224 7.86 12.58 11.47
N LEU A 225 8.09 13.55 12.35
CA LEU A 225 7.16 14.65 12.62
C LEU A 225 7.01 15.60 11.43
N GLU A 226 8.07 15.82 10.65
CA GLU A 226 8.04 16.61 9.42
C GLU A 226 7.37 15.87 8.25
N SER A 227 7.28 14.55 8.32
CA SER A 227 6.62 13.72 7.31
C SER A 227 5.09 13.72 7.45
N GLU A 228 4.41 13.17 6.45
CA GLU A 228 2.97 12.95 6.48
C GLU A 228 2.57 11.63 7.14
N ALA A 229 3.48 10.95 7.86
CA ALA A 229 3.16 9.67 8.50
C ALA A 229 1.90 9.78 9.39
N GLY A 230 0.95 8.87 9.21
CA GLY A 230 -0.26 8.82 10.02
C GLY A 230 0.08 8.48 11.47
N TYR A 231 0.71 7.35 11.70
CA TYR A 231 1.12 6.91 13.04
C TYR A 231 2.63 7.12 13.27
N ILE A 232 2.99 7.72 14.41
CA ILE A 232 4.38 7.90 14.85
C ILE A 232 4.53 7.33 16.26
N GLY A 233 5.13 6.16 16.37
CA GLY A 233 5.40 5.49 17.63
C GLY A 233 6.83 5.69 18.11
N SER A 234 7.00 6.11 19.37
CA SER A 234 8.31 6.26 20.02
C SER A 234 8.47 5.20 21.12
N ILE A 235 9.28 4.16 20.85
CA ILE A 235 9.58 3.11 21.81
C ILE A 235 10.69 3.57 22.76
N GLY A 236 10.49 3.39 24.05
CA GLY A 236 11.46 3.69 25.10
C GLY A 236 10.80 3.95 26.45
N ALA A 237 11.56 3.79 27.52
CA ALA A 237 11.07 4.12 28.86
C ALA A 237 10.69 5.62 28.99
N PRO A 238 9.83 6.00 29.96
CA PRO A 238 9.42 7.39 30.14
C PRO A 238 10.58 8.40 30.14
N ARG A 239 11.66 8.09 30.85
CA ARG A 239 12.87 8.93 30.87
C ARG A 239 13.46 9.17 29.47
N MET A 240 13.40 8.17 28.57
CA MET A 240 13.87 8.33 27.20
C MET A 240 12.95 9.26 26.40
N GLN A 241 11.65 9.19 26.65
CA GLN A 241 10.70 10.10 26.02
C GLN A 241 10.95 11.55 26.45
N ASP A 242 11.18 11.78 27.76
CA ASP A 242 11.54 13.10 28.28
C ASP A 242 12.81 13.65 27.62
N GLN A 243 13.86 12.82 27.54
CA GLN A 243 15.12 13.24 26.91
C GLN A 243 14.98 13.57 25.42
N ARG A 244 14.17 12.83 24.68
CA ARG A 244 13.86 13.14 23.27
C ARG A 244 13.06 14.42 23.14
N ALA A 245 12.08 14.63 24.03
CA ALA A 245 11.30 15.85 24.05
C ALA A 245 12.15 17.09 24.34
N ASP A 246 13.05 17.01 25.33
CA ASP A 246 14.00 18.08 25.66
C ASP A 246 14.93 18.39 24.47
N TRP A 247 15.45 17.36 23.79
CA TRP A 247 16.32 17.51 22.64
C TRP A 247 15.58 18.20 21.48
N LEU A 248 14.33 17.77 21.19
CA LEU A 248 13.48 18.36 20.15
C LEU A 248 13.12 19.81 20.48
N ALA A 249 12.75 20.08 21.73
CA ALA A 249 12.42 21.43 22.21
C ALA A 249 13.60 22.41 22.04
N TYR A 250 14.83 21.96 22.30
CA TYR A 250 16.04 22.76 22.07
C TYR A 250 16.21 23.16 20.59
N ARG A 251 15.69 22.36 19.67
CA ARG A 251 15.69 22.63 18.23
C ARG A 251 14.43 23.37 17.73
N GLY A 252 13.53 23.74 18.64
CA GLY A 252 12.32 24.45 18.31
C GLY A 252 11.10 23.57 17.98
N VAL A 253 11.25 22.23 18.05
CA VAL A 253 10.14 21.30 17.84
C VAL A 253 9.48 21.00 19.19
N THR A 254 8.35 21.65 19.47
CA THR A 254 7.63 21.55 20.75
C THR A 254 6.29 20.85 20.66
N ASP A 255 5.71 20.74 19.46
CA ASP A 255 4.48 19.98 19.23
C ASP A 255 4.79 18.51 18.96
N LEU A 256 4.50 17.68 19.97
CA LEU A 256 4.66 16.24 19.93
C LEU A 256 3.31 15.51 19.96
N SER A 257 2.20 16.21 19.67
CA SER A 257 0.83 15.64 19.74
C SER A 257 0.63 14.43 18.82
N ARG A 258 1.40 14.34 17.73
CA ARG A 258 1.39 13.20 16.80
C ARG A 258 2.23 12.01 17.27
N VAL A 259 3.00 12.15 18.37
CA VAL A 259 3.90 11.10 18.86
C VAL A 259 3.19 10.25 19.92
N HIS A 260 3.06 8.97 19.65
CA HIS A 260 2.65 7.97 20.63
C HIS A 260 3.88 7.52 21.41
N GLY A 261 4.03 8.00 22.62
CA GLY A 261 5.20 7.74 23.49
C GLY A 261 4.83 7.57 24.96
N PRO A 262 5.15 6.45 25.59
CA PRO A 262 5.71 5.22 25.03
C PRO A 262 4.76 4.53 24.04
N ALA A 263 5.29 4.09 22.88
CA ALA A 263 4.48 3.45 21.85
C ALA A 263 3.95 2.08 22.30
N GLY A 264 2.72 1.79 21.90
CA GLY A 264 2.03 0.53 22.09
C GLY A 264 0.88 0.59 23.09
N LEU A 265 -0.11 -0.25 22.86
CA LEU A 265 -1.22 -0.45 23.81
C LEU A 265 -0.68 -1.03 25.12
N ASP A 266 -1.23 -0.58 26.25
CA ASP A 266 -0.90 -1.17 27.54
C ASP A 266 -1.50 -2.59 27.66
N ILE A 267 -0.68 -3.58 27.33
CA ILE A 267 -0.97 -5.01 27.49
C ILE A 267 -0.06 -5.67 28.51
N ALA A 268 0.65 -4.89 29.32
CA ALA A 268 1.67 -5.34 30.25
C ALA A 268 2.79 -6.16 29.58
N ALA A 269 3.20 -5.76 28.37
CA ALA A 269 4.23 -6.42 27.55
C ALA A 269 5.57 -6.53 28.29
N LYS A 270 6.22 -7.70 28.23
CA LYS A 270 7.45 -7.99 28.97
C LYS A 270 8.62 -8.42 28.08
N ASN A 271 8.35 -8.85 26.87
CA ASN A 271 9.35 -9.33 25.92
C ASN A 271 9.25 -8.62 24.56
N PRO A 272 10.28 -8.72 23.71
CA PRO A 272 10.31 -8.05 22.42
C PRO A 272 9.10 -8.32 21.54
N ALA A 273 8.59 -9.55 21.49
CA ALA A 273 7.44 -9.90 20.67
C ALA A 273 6.15 -9.26 21.20
N GLU A 274 5.93 -9.25 22.50
CA GLU A 274 4.76 -8.59 23.12
C GLU A 274 4.80 -7.07 22.91
N ILE A 275 5.99 -6.44 23.03
CA ILE A 275 6.18 -5.02 22.75
C ILE A 275 5.83 -4.72 21.29
N ALA A 276 6.37 -5.49 20.35
CA ALA A 276 6.07 -5.32 18.94
C ALA A 276 4.56 -5.51 18.63
N LEU A 277 3.92 -6.52 19.24
CA LEU A 277 2.49 -6.74 19.11
C LEU A 277 1.67 -5.54 19.60
N SER A 278 2.01 -4.98 20.77
CA SER A 278 1.32 -3.81 21.33
C SER A 278 1.43 -2.59 20.42
N VAL A 279 2.60 -2.36 19.82
CA VAL A 279 2.85 -1.24 18.90
C VAL A 279 2.08 -1.42 17.59
N ILE A 280 2.11 -2.62 17.00
CA ILE A 280 1.33 -2.91 15.77
C ILE A 280 -0.17 -2.75 16.03
N ALA A 281 -0.67 -3.26 17.17
CA ALA A 281 -2.08 -3.13 17.53
C ALA A 281 -2.49 -1.66 17.73
N GLU A 282 -1.60 -0.82 18.29
CA GLU A 282 -1.86 0.61 18.43
C GLU A 282 -1.89 1.31 17.05
N ALA A 283 -0.96 1.00 16.16
CA ALA A 283 -0.92 1.54 14.81
C ALA A 283 -2.18 1.16 14.01
N VAL A 284 -2.60 -0.11 14.06
CA VAL A 284 -3.86 -0.59 13.44
C VAL A 284 -5.06 0.18 14.01
N ARG A 285 -5.15 0.32 15.35
CA ARG A 285 -6.23 1.09 15.98
C ARG A 285 -6.25 2.54 15.54
N TYR A 286 -5.08 3.14 15.35
CA TYR A 286 -4.97 4.52 14.90
C TYR A 286 -5.52 4.69 13.48
N HIS A 287 -5.08 3.86 12.54
CA HIS A 287 -5.55 3.94 11.16
C HIS A 287 -7.04 3.66 11.02
N ASN A 288 -7.59 2.66 11.74
CA ASN A 288 -9.01 2.36 11.69
C ASN A 288 -9.89 3.43 12.35
N LYS A 289 -9.36 4.27 13.25
CA LYS A 289 -10.13 5.37 13.88
C LYS A 289 -10.14 6.63 13.02
N SER A 290 -9.10 6.89 12.24
CA SER A 290 -9.09 8.02 11.31
C SER A 290 -10.17 7.88 10.24
N ASP A 291 -10.55 6.66 9.88
CA ASP A 291 -11.62 6.39 8.91
C ASP A 291 -13.03 6.67 9.47
N GLU A 292 -13.20 6.74 10.80
CA GLU A 292 -14.50 7.03 11.44
C GLU A 292 -14.78 8.54 11.63
N THR A 293 -13.84 9.43 11.31
CA THR A 293 -13.91 10.86 11.68
C THR A 293 -13.91 11.82 10.48
N GLU A 294 -13.84 11.35 9.26
CA GLU A 294 -14.01 12.10 8.00
C GLU A 294 -15.38 11.82 7.35
#